data_9e73b0776553db5865f27f9fde32ae6e
#
_entry.id   9e73b0776553db5865f27f9fde32ae6e
#
_cell.length_a   1.000
_cell.length_b   1.000
_cell.length_c   1.000
_cell.angle_alpha   90.00
_cell.angle_beta   90.00
_cell.angle_gamma   90.00
#
_symmetry.space_group_name_H-M   'P 1'
#
loop_
_entity.id
_entity.type
_entity.pdbx_description
1 polymer ?
#
loop_
_entity_poly.entity_id
_entity_poly.type
_entity_poly.pdbx_seq_one_letter_code
_entity_poly.pdbx_strand_id
1 'polypeptide(L)'
;MRSAADFDSYYKSPDPWGIGRASRRDKALKRVVGPYIAGKDVLELGCGEGHLTASIFDDARSVKGFDISPIAITRATALGLPNASFQTSDFLNVSYAGYDVIAALECLYYLSPDEQEAFFRKLASEHAGKTFILSGPIIGSNEYRTYFTDGGIRESFARHRLSMIESRNLNAYRKAGFAATVAAASLRLPLGNNLLGMLPDKFVYQRCYVARCSD
;
A
#
# COMPACT_ATOMS: atom_id res chain seq x y z
N MET A 1 -15.54 1.33 -11.18
CA MET A 1 -14.65 0.22 -10.69
C MET A 1 -14.15 -0.58 -11.86
N ARG A 2 -12.89 -0.99 -11.85
CA ARG A 2 -12.40 -2.02 -12.76
C ARG A 2 -12.88 -3.38 -12.28
N SER A 3 -13.36 -4.21 -13.21
CA SER A 3 -13.84 -5.56 -12.91
C SER A 3 -12.68 -6.55 -12.68
N ALA A 4 -12.98 -7.73 -12.13
CA ALA A 4 -12.02 -8.83 -12.05
C ALA A 4 -11.42 -9.15 -13.43
N ALA A 5 -12.25 -9.12 -14.50
CA ALA A 5 -11.81 -9.37 -15.87
C ALA A 5 -10.80 -8.33 -16.38
N ASP A 6 -10.92 -7.05 -15.97
CA ASP A 6 -9.96 -6.01 -16.31
C ASP A 6 -8.60 -6.31 -15.66
N PHE A 7 -8.60 -6.72 -14.38
CA PHE A 7 -7.38 -7.10 -13.68
C PHE A 7 -6.78 -8.39 -14.23
N ASP A 8 -7.57 -9.40 -14.54
CA ASP A 8 -7.09 -10.62 -15.19
C ASP A 8 -6.38 -10.34 -16.50
N SER A 9 -6.83 -9.30 -17.24
CA SER A 9 -6.15 -8.87 -18.46
C SER A 9 -4.73 -8.36 -18.22
N TYR A 10 -4.46 -7.71 -17.09
CA TYR A 10 -3.11 -7.29 -16.70
C TYR A 10 -2.26 -8.50 -16.29
N TYR A 11 -2.84 -9.45 -15.58
CA TYR A 11 -2.16 -10.65 -15.10
C TYR A 11 -2.00 -11.76 -16.18
N LYS A 12 -2.29 -11.48 -17.48
CA LYS A 12 -1.95 -12.41 -18.56
C LYS A 12 -0.47 -12.76 -18.57
N SER A 13 0.39 -11.79 -18.25
CA SER A 13 1.81 -12.01 -18.02
C SER A 13 2.13 -11.93 -16.52
N PRO A 14 3.08 -12.75 -16.01
CA PRO A 14 3.54 -12.62 -14.64
C PRO A 14 4.18 -11.25 -14.37
N ASP A 15 3.99 -10.75 -13.14
CA ASP A 15 4.59 -9.50 -12.64
C ASP A 15 4.42 -8.30 -13.58
N PRO A 16 3.19 -7.95 -13.97
CA PRO A 16 2.94 -6.92 -14.98
C PRO A 16 3.44 -5.52 -14.57
N TRP A 17 3.72 -5.31 -13.31
CA TRP A 17 4.24 -4.04 -12.76
C TRP A 17 5.71 -4.12 -12.34
N GLY A 18 6.40 -5.25 -12.51
CA GLY A 18 7.80 -5.43 -12.15
C GLY A 18 8.07 -5.35 -10.63
N ILE A 19 7.09 -5.75 -9.81
CA ILE A 19 7.17 -5.69 -8.35
C ILE A 19 8.03 -6.83 -7.78
N GLY A 20 8.09 -7.97 -8.43
CA GLY A 20 8.86 -9.14 -7.98
C GLY A 20 10.38 -8.92 -7.91
N ARG A 21 10.87 -7.83 -8.49
CA ARG A 21 12.27 -7.41 -8.33
C ARG A 21 12.34 -6.48 -7.12
N ALA A 22 12.80 -6.99 -5.98
CA ALA A 22 12.98 -6.20 -4.76
C ALA A 22 13.59 -4.83 -5.05
N SER A 23 12.79 -3.79 -4.97
CA SER A 23 13.17 -2.43 -5.31
C SER A 23 13.68 -1.68 -4.07
N ARG A 24 14.34 -0.53 -4.28
CA ARG A 24 14.70 0.36 -3.17
C ARG A 24 13.45 0.89 -2.46
N ARG A 25 12.36 1.07 -3.21
CA ARG A 25 11.05 1.43 -2.67
C ARG A 25 10.57 0.39 -1.67
N ASP A 26 10.65 -0.90 -2.00
CA ASP A 26 10.17 -1.97 -1.14
C ASP A 26 10.98 -2.08 0.14
N LYS A 27 12.30 -1.87 0.05
CA LYS A 27 13.17 -1.77 1.23
C LYS A 27 12.83 -0.57 2.12
N ALA A 28 12.49 0.58 1.51
CA ALA A 28 12.06 1.75 2.25
C ALA A 28 10.69 1.50 2.91
N LEU A 29 9.75 0.90 2.17
CA LEU A 29 8.44 0.53 2.66
C LEU A 29 8.54 -0.46 3.83
N LYS A 30 9.35 -1.53 3.70
CA LYS A 30 9.58 -2.49 4.78
C LYS A 30 10.11 -1.83 6.07
N ARG A 31 11.02 -0.86 5.96
CA ARG A 31 11.53 -0.14 7.13
C ARG A 31 10.46 0.67 7.86
N VAL A 32 9.52 1.25 7.10
CA VAL A 32 8.40 2.02 7.68
C VAL A 32 7.37 1.08 8.30
N VAL A 33 7.01 0.03 7.58
CA VAL A 33 5.91 -0.89 7.93
C VAL A 33 6.33 -1.89 9.02
N GLY A 34 7.57 -2.36 9.00
CA GLY A 34 8.07 -3.42 9.88
C GLY A 34 7.74 -3.26 11.36
N PRO A 35 7.96 -2.09 12.00
CA PRO A 35 7.64 -1.88 13.42
C PRO A 35 6.16 -2.06 13.76
N TYR A 36 5.27 -1.91 12.80
CA TYR A 36 3.82 -1.97 13.01
C TYR A 36 3.23 -3.37 12.77
N ILE A 37 3.95 -4.22 12.03
CA ILE A 37 3.46 -5.56 11.64
C ILE A 37 4.13 -6.71 12.38
N ALA A 38 5.28 -6.48 13.03
CA ALA A 38 6.02 -7.54 13.72
C ALA A 38 5.15 -8.25 14.77
N GLY A 39 4.94 -9.57 14.58
CA GLY A 39 4.11 -10.42 15.44
C GLY A 39 2.61 -10.12 15.38
N LYS A 40 2.11 -9.39 14.36
CA LYS A 40 0.73 -8.99 14.18
C LYS A 40 -0.01 -9.82 13.15
N ASP A 41 -1.32 -9.90 13.27
CA ASP A 41 -2.21 -10.41 12.24
C ASP A 41 -2.54 -9.29 11.25
N VAL A 42 -2.16 -9.48 10.01
CA VAL A 42 -2.26 -8.49 8.94
C VAL A 42 -3.31 -8.90 7.92
N LEU A 43 -4.19 -7.98 7.56
CA LEU A 43 -5.04 -8.06 6.38
C LEU A 43 -4.42 -7.22 5.27
N GLU A 44 -3.99 -7.84 4.17
CA GLU A 44 -3.48 -7.15 3.00
C GLU A 44 -4.56 -7.06 1.93
N LEU A 45 -4.88 -5.85 1.51
CA LEU A 45 -5.88 -5.54 0.51
C LEU A 45 -5.20 -5.26 -0.83
N GLY A 46 -5.65 -5.96 -1.89
CA GLY A 46 -5.03 -5.87 -3.21
C GLY A 46 -3.63 -6.49 -3.24
N CYS A 47 -3.46 -7.69 -2.70
CA CYS A 47 -2.15 -8.36 -2.56
C CYS A 47 -1.51 -8.75 -3.91
N GLY A 48 -2.27 -8.73 -5.00
CA GLY A 48 -1.79 -9.15 -6.31
C GLY A 48 -1.19 -10.55 -6.31
N GLU A 49 -0.02 -10.71 -6.94
CA GLU A 49 0.73 -11.97 -6.99
C GLU A 49 1.55 -12.25 -5.71
N GLY A 50 1.35 -11.48 -4.61
CA GLY A 50 2.00 -11.71 -3.32
C GLY A 50 3.45 -11.22 -3.22
N HIS A 51 3.95 -10.46 -4.20
CA HIS A 51 5.35 -10.00 -4.19
C HIS A 51 5.66 -9.03 -3.04
N LEU A 52 4.75 -8.10 -2.73
CA LEU A 52 4.89 -7.22 -1.56
C LEU A 52 4.68 -8.01 -0.27
N THR A 53 3.74 -8.94 -0.23
CA THR A 53 3.56 -9.86 0.90
C THR A 53 4.87 -10.53 1.26
N ALA A 54 5.53 -11.17 0.29
CA ALA A 54 6.78 -11.88 0.48
C ALA A 54 7.95 -10.98 0.92
N SER A 55 7.98 -9.72 0.47
CA SER A 55 9.11 -8.84 0.72
C SER A 55 8.96 -7.95 1.96
N ILE A 56 7.74 -7.78 2.47
CA ILE A 56 7.44 -6.79 3.53
C ILE A 56 6.92 -7.46 4.80
N PHE A 57 6.07 -8.49 4.69
CA PHE A 57 5.33 -9.04 5.82
C PHE A 57 5.94 -10.33 6.41
N ASP A 58 7.22 -10.59 6.20
CA ASP A 58 7.93 -11.77 6.72
C ASP A 58 7.96 -11.84 8.26
N ASP A 59 7.95 -10.69 8.95
CA ASP A 59 7.90 -10.62 10.42
C ASP A 59 6.46 -10.62 11.00
N ALA A 60 5.43 -10.65 10.16
CA ALA A 60 4.04 -10.73 10.63
C ALA A 60 3.75 -12.13 11.19
N ARG A 61 2.87 -12.19 12.22
CA ARG A 61 2.38 -13.48 12.76
C ARG A 61 1.60 -14.24 11.70
N SER A 62 0.68 -13.56 11.06
CA SER A 62 -0.08 -14.06 9.93
C SER A 62 -0.45 -12.96 8.95
N VAL A 63 -0.61 -13.33 7.68
CA VAL A 63 -1.10 -12.43 6.63
C VAL A 63 -2.27 -13.09 5.91
N LYS A 64 -3.39 -12.39 5.82
CA LYS A 64 -4.49 -12.73 4.92
C LYS A 64 -4.52 -11.74 3.78
N GLY A 65 -4.17 -12.19 2.58
CA GLY A 65 -4.18 -11.37 1.36
C GLY A 65 -5.46 -11.57 0.55
N PHE A 66 -6.05 -10.47 0.09
CA PHE A 66 -7.17 -10.47 -0.86
C PHE A 66 -6.81 -9.72 -2.12
N ASP A 67 -7.19 -10.30 -3.27
CA ASP A 67 -7.17 -9.63 -4.57
C ASP A 67 -8.40 -10.04 -5.38
N ILE A 68 -8.85 -9.17 -6.27
CA ILE A 68 -10.03 -9.44 -7.10
C ILE A 68 -9.72 -10.44 -8.23
N SER A 69 -8.44 -10.59 -8.61
CA SER A 69 -8.01 -11.48 -9.70
C SER A 69 -7.71 -12.90 -9.20
N PRO A 70 -8.44 -13.92 -9.64
CA PRO A 70 -8.10 -15.32 -9.35
C PRO A 70 -6.74 -15.74 -9.91
N ILE A 71 -6.30 -15.14 -11.02
CA ILE A 71 -4.98 -15.41 -11.62
C ILE A 71 -3.87 -14.95 -10.68
N ALA A 72 -3.99 -13.73 -10.13
CA ALA A 72 -3.04 -13.20 -9.16
C ALA A 72 -2.98 -14.08 -7.90
N ILE A 73 -4.14 -14.45 -7.35
CA ILE A 73 -4.23 -15.29 -6.15
C ILE A 73 -3.62 -16.68 -6.37
N THR A 74 -3.83 -17.28 -7.54
CA THR A 74 -3.18 -18.57 -7.88
C THR A 74 -1.66 -18.45 -7.78
N ARG A 75 -1.07 -17.37 -8.31
CA ARG A 75 0.38 -17.14 -8.26
C ARG A 75 0.85 -16.76 -6.86
N ALA A 76 0.11 -15.95 -6.13
CA ALA A 76 0.43 -15.62 -4.75
C ALA A 76 0.47 -16.87 -3.87
N THR A 77 -0.50 -17.77 -4.03
CA THR A 77 -0.55 -19.04 -3.30
C THR A 77 0.63 -19.95 -3.67
N ALA A 78 1.06 -19.94 -4.93
CA ALA A 78 2.21 -20.71 -5.40
C ALA A 78 3.55 -20.25 -4.81
N LEU A 79 3.63 -19.06 -4.19
CA LEU A 79 4.84 -18.61 -3.47
C LEU A 79 5.12 -19.45 -2.21
N GLY A 80 4.12 -20.15 -1.66
CA GLY A 80 4.29 -21.03 -0.50
C GLY A 80 4.75 -20.31 0.77
N LEU A 81 4.33 -19.06 0.99
CA LEU A 81 4.73 -18.27 2.15
C LEU A 81 4.17 -18.89 3.44
N PRO A 82 5.01 -19.22 4.44
CA PRO A 82 4.60 -19.99 5.60
C PRO A 82 3.61 -19.27 6.52
N ASN A 83 3.63 -17.93 6.50
CA ASN A 83 2.77 -17.09 7.34
C ASN A 83 1.65 -16.41 6.56
N ALA A 84 1.45 -16.70 5.26
CA ALA A 84 0.47 -16.01 4.44
C ALA A 84 -0.55 -16.98 3.83
N SER A 85 -1.78 -16.50 3.69
CA SER A 85 -2.84 -17.17 2.93
C SER A 85 -3.55 -16.16 2.05
N PHE A 86 -3.97 -16.59 0.86
CA PHE A 86 -4.53 -15.71 -0.17
C PHE A 86 -5.92 -16.17 -0.58
N GLN A 87 -6.78 -15.23 -0.93
CA GLN A 87 -8.15 -15.54 -1.35
C GLN A 87 -8.65 -14.50 -2.37
N THR A 88 -9.33 -14.99 -3.39
CA THR A 88 -10.00 -14.12 -4.36
C THR A 88 -11.23 -13.48 -3.74
N SER A 89 -11.23 -12.16 -3.65
CA SER A 89 -12.40 -11.35 -3.26
C SER A 89 -12.17 -9.88 -3.59
N ASP A 90 -13.26 -9.17 -3.80
CA ASP A 90 -13.23 -7.72 -3.70
C ASP A 90 -13.04 -7.34 -2.22
N PHE A 91 -11.97 -6.62 -1.93
CA PHE A 91 -11.63 -6.25 -0.56
C PHE A 91 -12.64 -5.28 0.09
N LEU A 92 -13.49 -4.61 -0.67
CA LEU A 92 -14.62 -3.85 -0.12
C LEU A 92 -15.69 -4.75 0.52
N ASN A 93 -15.74 -6.03 0.13
CA ASN A 93 -16.74 -6.99 0.57
C ASN A 93 -16.26 -7.94 1.68
N VAL A 94 -14.97 -7.86 2.09
CA VAL A 94 -14.44 -8.70 3.18
C VAL A 94 -14.52 -7.97 4.51
N SER A 95 -14.60 -8.71 5.63
CA SER A 95 -14.54 -8.11 6.96
C SER A 95 -13.13 -7.68 7.32
N TYR A 96 -12.99 -6.51 7.92
CA TYR A 96 -11.73 -6.00 8.45
C TYR A 96 -11.56 -6.31 9.95
N ALA A 97 -12.60 -6.83 10.60
CA ALA A 97 -12.57 -7.21 12.00
C ALA A 97 -11.60 -8.40 12.24
N GLY A 98 -10.99 -8.42 13.42
CA GLY A 98 -10.14 -9.54 13.85
C GLY A 98 -8.66 -9.40 13.47
N TYR A 99 -8.28 -8.39 12.69
CA TYR A 99 -6.88 -8.12 12.35
C TYR A 99 -6.32 -6.99 13.21
N ASP A 100 -5.01 -7.02 13.45
CA ASP A 100 -4.28 -5.97 14.16
C ASP A 100 -3.93 -4.80 13.23
N VAL A 101 -3.69 -5.14 11.96
CA VAL A 101 -3.24 -4.20 10.92
C VAL A 101 -4.01 -4.44 9.63
N ILE A 102 -4.50 -3.35 9.02
CA ILE A 102 -4.96 -3.35 7.63
C ILE A 102 -3.91 -2.68 6.77
N ALA A 103 -3.46 -3.34 5.73
CA ALA A 103 -2.48 -2.81 4.78
C ALA A 103 -3.10 -2.71 3.36
N ALA A 104 -3.10 -1.51 2.79
CA ALA A 104 -3.50 -1.25 1.41
C ALA A 104 -2.30 -0.65 0.66
N LEU A 105 -1.49 -1.52 0.08
CA LEU A 105 -0.24 -1.13 -0.57
C LEU A 105 -0.41 -1.08 -2.08
N GLU A 106 -0.26 0.11 -2.66
CA GLU A 106 -0.31 0.36 -4.10
C GLU A 106 -1.63 -0.08 -4.79
N CYS A 107 -2.77 -0.06 -4.08
CA CYS A 107 -4.03 -0.58 -4.63
C CYS A 107 -5.22 0.39 -4.59
N LEU A 108 -5.36 1.28 -3.59
CA LEU A 108 -6.57 2.10 -3.42
C LEU A 108 -6.85 3.07 -4.57
N TYR A 109 -5.85 3.45 -5.35
CA TYR A 109 -6.04 4.33 -6.50
C TYR A 109 -6.74 3.67 -7.70
N TYR A 110 -7.05 2.38 -7.61
CA TYR A 110 -7.92 1.70 -8.57
C TYR A 110 -9.41 1.86 -8.27
N LEU A 111 -9.74 2.29 -7.05
CA LEU A 111 -11.10 2.61 -6.65
C LEU A 111 -11.53 3.97 -7.21
N SER A 112 -12.81 4.11 -7.54
CA SER A 112 -13.44 5.39 -7.81
C SER A 112 -13.48 6.26 -6.53
N PRO A 113 -13.72 7.58 -6.63
CA PRO A 113 -13.86 8.43 -5.45
C PRO A 113 -14.91 7.93 -4.45
N ASP A 114 -16.07 7.48 -4.94
CA ASP A 114 -17.16 6.96 -4.08
C ASP A 114 -16.76 5.66 -3.37
N GLU A 115 -16.01 4.80 -4.06
CA GLU A 115 -15.49 3.56 -3.48
C GLU A 115 -14.37 3.83 -2.47
N GLN A 116 -13.51 4.83 -2.70
CA GLN A 116 -12.53 5.28 -1.73
C GLN A 116 -13.20 5.80 -0.45
N GLU A 117 -14.28 6.59 -0.61
CA GLU A 117 -15.07 7.07 0.51
C GLU A 117 -15.76 5.92 1.27
N ALA A 118 -16.33 4.94 0.56
CA ALA A 118 -16.92 3.74 1.15
C ALA A 118 -15.88 2.91 1.89
N PHE A 119 -14.67 2.77 1.33
CA PHE A 119 -13.55 2.09 1.97
C PHE A 119 -13.16 2.74 3.30
N PHE A 120 -12.94 4.05 3.35
CA PHE A 120 -12.57 4.74 4.58
C PHE A 120 -13.67 4.67 5.65
N ARG A 121 -14.93 4.75 5.25
CA ARG A 121 -16.08 4.59 6.15
C ARG A 121 -16.11 3.18 6.75
N LYS A 122 -15.92 2.15 5.93
CA LYS A 122 -15.83 0.76 6.38
C LYS A 122 -14.65 0.55 7.32
N LEU A 123 -13.48 1.06 6.97
CA LEU A 123 -12.28 0.99 7.79
C LEU A 123 -12.54 1.59 9.18
N ALA A 124 -13.12 2.78 9.25
CA ALA A 124 -13.45 3.45 10.51
C ALA A 124 -14.45 2.64 11.37
N SER A 125 -15.42 1.97 10.75
CA SER A 125 -16.45 1.22 11.45
C SER A 125 -16.01 -0.17 11.91
N GLU A 126 -15.11 -0.84 11.20
CA GLU A 126 -14.75 -2.23 11.48
C GLU A 126 -13.35 -2.39 12.11
N HIS A 127 -12.55 -1.34 12.14
CA HIS A 127 -11.15 -1.42 12.55
C HIS A 127 -10.75 -0.39 13.62
N ALA A 128 -11.67 -0.04 14.51
CA ALA A 128 -11.43 0.89 15.60
C ALA A 128 -10.25 0.46 16.49
N GLY A 129 -9.43 1.42 16.95
CA GLY A 129 -8.27 1.20 17.80
C GLY A 129 -7.07 0.52 17.13
N LYS A 130 -7.15 0.14 15.84
CA LYS A 130 -6.14 -0.64 15.13
C LYS A 130 -5.31 0.20 14.16
N THR A 131 -4.29 -0.40 13.58
CA THR A 131 -3.36 0.26 12.68
C THR A 131 -3.79 0.10 11.22
N PHE A 132 -3.79 1.21 10.47
CA PHE A 132 -3.97 1.22 9.04
C PHE A 132 -2.69 1.70 8.35
N ILE A 133 -2.29 1.00 7.28
CA ILE A 133 -1.11 1.32 6.47
C ILE A 133 -1.55 1.49 5.02
N LEU A 134 -1.23 2.64 4.45
CA LEU A 134 -1.51 2.98 3.06
C LEU A 134 -0.21 3.35 2.34
N SER A 135 0.00 2.83 1.14
CA SER A 135 1.01 3.38 0.25
C SER A 135 0.47 3.58 -1.17
N GLY A 136 1.02 4.56 -1.84
CA GLY A 136 0.68 4.83 -3.23
C GLY A 136 1.25 6.15 -3.76
N PRO A 137 1.05 6.40 -5.07
CA PRO A 137 1.38 7.68 -5.68
C PRO A 137 0.53 8.82 -5.11
N ILE A 138 1.16 10.01 -4.93
CA ILE A 138 0.51 11.23 -4.43
C ILE A 138 0.45 12.33 -5.49
N ILE A 139 0.33 11.96 -6.74
CA ILE A 139 0.49 12.83 -7.92
C ILE A 139 -0.81 13.40 -8.47
N GLY A 140 -1.92 13.09 -7.82
CA GLY A 140 -3.25 13.40 -8.33
C GLY A 140 -3.74 12.43 -9.42
N SER A 141 -5.04 12.50 -9.70
CA SER A 141 -5.74 11.57 -10.60
C SER A 141 -5.32 11.72 -12.06
N ASN A 142 -5.45 10.64 -12.80
CA ASN A 142 -5.43 10.65 -14.26
C ASN A 142 -6.69 9.94 -14.80
N GLU A 143 -6.80 9.82 -16.12
CA GLU A 143 -7.95 9.24 -16.81
C GLU A 143 -8.31 7.81 -16.35
N TYR A 144 -7.33 7.04 -15.88
CA TYR A 144 -7.49 5.61 -15.56
C TYR A 144 -7.43 5.30 -14.07
N ARG A 145 -6.95 6.23 -13.22
CA ARG A 145 -6.67 5.98 -11.81
C ARG A 145 -6.95 7.22 -10.98
N THR A 146 -7.61 7.01 -9.86
CA THR A 146 -7.92 8.05 -8.87
C THR A 146 -6.80 8.09 -7.83
N TYR A 147 -5.66 8.68 -8.20
CA TYR A 147 -4.56 8.87 -7.27
C TYR A 147 -4.92 9.90 -6.20
N PHE A 148 -4.31 9.74 -5.06
CA PHE A 148 -4.40 10.71 -3.98
C PHE A 148 -3.42 11.87 -4.18
N THR A 149 -3.69 12.98 -3.49
CA THR A 149 -2.69 13.98 -3.12
C THR A 149 -2.42 13.82 -1.62
N ASP A 150 -1.29 14.35 -1.11
CA ASP A 150 -1.04 14.31 0.34
C ASP A 150 -2.15 15.01 1.13
N GLY A 151 -2.61 16.16 0.65
CA GLY A 151 -3.75 16.87 1.24
C GLY A 151 -5.02 16.04 1.27
N GLY A 152 -5.37 15.39 0.14
CA GLY A 152 -6.57 14.55 0.05
C GLY A 152 -6.54 13.34 0.99
N ILE A 153 -5.38 12.71 1.19
CA ILE A 153 -5.23 11.63 2.18
C ILE A 153 -5.45 12.17 3.60
N ARG A 154 -4.84 13.31 3.95
CA ARG A 154 -5.00 13.92 5.28
C ARG A 154 -6.44 14.32 5.56
N GLU A 155 -7.13 14.88 4.57
CA GLU A 155 -8.56 15.21 4.67
C GLU A 155 -9.42 13.95 4.86
N SER A 156 -9.18 12.88 4.10
CA SER A 156 -9.87 11.60 4.24
C SER A 156 -9.63 10.99 5.62
N PHE A 157 -8.39 11.04 6.12
CA PHE A 157 -8.07 10.56 7.46
C PHE A 157 -8.80 11.35 8.54
N ALA A 158 -8.78 12.69 8.46
CA ALA A 158 -9.46 13.54 9.42
C ALA A 158 -10.98 13.31 9.42
N ARG A 159 -11.59 13.20 8.22
CA ARG A 159 -13.03 12.95 8.05
C ARG A 159 -13.46 11.62 8.66
N HIS A 160 -12.64 10.59 8.56
CA HIS A 160 -12.92 9.24 9.02
C HIS A 160 -12.26 8.89 10.36
N ARG A 161 -11.85 9.88 11.14
CA ARG A 161 -11.26 9.69 12.48
C ARG A 161 -10.00 8.79 12.48
N LEU A 162 -9.17 8.91 11.46
CA LEU A 162 -7.88 8.25 11.41
C LEU A 162 -6.79 9.23 11.87
N SER A 163 -6.15 8.93 12.98
CA SER A 163 -5.04 9.71 13.50
C SER A 163 -3.73 9.32 12.82
N MET A 164 -3.11 10.25 12.11
CA MET A 164 -1.81 10.01 11.46
C MET A 164 -0.73 9.77 12.52
N ILE A 165 -0.06 8.62 12.44
CA ILE A 165 1.10 8.30 13.27
C ILE A 165 2.39 8.72 12.55
N GLU A 166 2.51 8.35 11.29
CA GLU A 166 3.72 8.56 10.50
C GLU A 166 3.39 8.71 9.01
N SER A 167 4.17 9.51 8.30
CA SER A 167 4.21 9.52 6.84
C SER A 167 5.64 9.56 6.33
N ARG A 168 5.97 8.76 5.31
CA ARG A 168 7.31 8.68 4.74
C ARG A 168 7.29 8.64 3.23
N ASN A 169 8.14 9.44 2.62
CA ASN A 169 8.37 9.40 1.19
C ASN A 169 9.10 8.10 0.82
N LEU A 170 8.57 7.37 -0.15
CA LEU A 170 9.11 6.10 -0.62
C LEU A 170 9.94 6.25 -1.89
N ASN A 171 9.53 7.17 -2.74
CA ASN A 171 10.14 7.37 -4.05
C ASN A 171 9.94 8.80 -4.55
N ALA A 172 10.87 9.28 -5.38
CA ALA A 172 10.82 10.58 -6.01
C ALA A 172 10.62 10.45 -7.53
N TYR A 173 10.12 11.50 -8.16
CA TYR A 173 9.99 11.56 -9.61
C TYR A 173 11.33 11.44 -10.31
N ARG A 174 11.45 10.55 -11.27
CA ARG A 174 12.65 10.41 -12.13
C ARG A 174 12.96 11.69 -12.94
N LYS A 175 11.93 12.48 -13.26
CA LYS A 175 12.05 13.72 -14.05
C LYS A 175 12.25 14.98 -13.21
N ALA A 176 12.35 14.87 -11.91
CA ALA A 176 12.42 16.04 -11.01
C ALA A 176 13.83 16.70 -10.94
N GLY A 177 14.71 16.41 -11.91
CA GLY A 177 16.01 17.04 -12.02
C GLY A 177 17.08 16.45 -11.11
N PHE A 178 18.27 17.11 -11.12
CA PHE A 178 19.47 16.66 -10.42
C PHE A 178 19.24 16.45 -8.90
N ALA A 179 18.51 17.33 -8.24
CA ALA A 179 18.22 17.23 -6.81
C ALA A 179 17.43 15.97 -6.43
N ALA A 180 16.44 15.58 -7.24
CA ALA A 180 15.68 14.35 -7.00
C ALA A 180 16.51 13.09 -7.31
N THR A 181 17.41 13.18 -8.29
CA THR A 181 18.35 12.10 -8.60
C THR A 181 19.35 11.91 -7.45
N VAL A 182 19.86 13.02 -6.87
CA VAL A 182 20.73 12.98 -5.69
C VAL A 182 19.98 12.45 -4.47
N ALA A 183 18.76 12.91 -4.21
CA ALA A 183 17.92 12.40 -3.12
C ALA A 183 17.59 10.91 -3.29
N ALA A 184 17.28 10.46 -4.51
CA ALA A 184 17.05 9.05 -4.80
C ALA A 184 18.36 8.21 -4.71
N ALA A 185 19.50 8.78 -5.03
CA ALA A 185 20.80 8.14 -4.90
C ALA A 185 21.24 8.07 -3.42
N SER A 186 20.91 9.07 -2.62
CA SER A 186 21.20 9.14 -1.19
C SER A 186 20.45 8.09 -0.36
N LEU A 187 19.41 7.44 -0.92
CA LEU A 187 18.79 6.25 -0.32
C LEU A 187 19.77 5.08 -0.12
N ARG A 188 20.95 5.14 -0.75
CA ARG A 188 22.04 4.19 -0.53
C ARG A 188 22.80 4.44 0.79
N LEU A 189 22.70 5.62 1.35
CA LEU A 189 23.40 6.03 2.56
C LEU A 189 22.47 5.88 3.78
N PRO A 190 23.01 5.61 4.98
CA PRO A 190 22.21 5.53 6.21
C PRO A 190 21.37 6.80 6.50
N LEU A 191 21.85 7.95 6.04
CA LEU A 191 21.17 9.27 6.15
C LEU A 191 20.17 9.56 5.03
N GLY A 192 20.10 8.72 4.00
CA GLY A 192 19.30 8.99 2.77
C GLY A 192 17.79 9.07 3.01
N ASN A 193 17.29 8.39 4.04
CA ASN A 193 15.88 8.49 4.43
C ASN A 193 15.50 9.89 4.90
N ASN A 194 16.42 10.63 5.51
CA ASN A 194 16.19 11.99 5.99
C ASN A 194 16.08 12.98 4.80
N LEU A 195 16.93 12.81 3.79
CA LEU A 195 16.92 13.66 2.59
C LEU A 195 15.66 13.47 1.75
N LEU A 196 15.18 12.24 1.60
CA LEU A 196 13.93 11.97 0.91
C LEU A 196 12.73 12.58 1.66
N GLY A 197 12.75 12.51 3.00
CA GLY A 197 11.73 13.12 3.86
C GLY A 197 11.65 14.64 3.77
N MET A 198 12.73 15.30 3.34
CA MET A 198 12.80 16.76 3.19
C MET A 198 12.36 17.27 1.81
N LEU A 199 12.08 16.36 0.86
CA LEU A 199 11.64 16.78 -0.48
C LEU A 199 10.23 17.38 -0.41
N PRO A 200 10.02 18.56 -1.07
CA PRO A 200 8.69 19.08 -1.31
C PRO A 200 7.82 18.07 -2.08
N ASP A 201 6.51 18.03 -1.78
CA ASP A 201 5.56 17.05 -2.34
C ASP A 201 5.58 16.98 -3.87
N LYS A 202 5.80 18.11 -4.55
CA LYS A 202 5.91 18.18 -6.02
C LYS A 202 7.04 17.29 -6.60
N PHE A 203 7.99 16.86 -5.79
CA PHE A 203 9.08 15.96 -6.20
C PHE A 203 8.88 14.52 -5.71
N VAL A 204 7.88 14.28 -4.87
CA VAL A 204 7.56 12.96 -4.33
C VAL A 204 6.59 12.24 -5.26
N TYR A 205 6.93 11.02 -5.63
CA TYR A 205 6.05 10.18 -6.43
C TYR A 205 5.17 9.28 -5.56
N GLN A 206 5.76 8.60 -4.57
CA GLN A 206 5.06 7.64 -3.70
C GLN A 206 5.34 7.94 -2.24
N ARG A 207 4.31 7.76 -1.42
CA ARG A 207 4.37 7.96 0.04
C ARG A 207 3.68 6.80 0.75
N CYS A 208 4.20 6.44 1.93
CA CYS A 208 3.55 5.56 2.88
C CYS A 208 2.98 6.39 4.03
N TYR A 209 1.81 6.00 4.48
CA TYR A 209 1.10 6.57 5.63
C TYR A 209 0.77 5.47 6.61
N VAL A 210 1.02 5.72 7.88
CA VAL A 210 0.58 4.88 8.97
C VAL A 210 -0.36 5.69 9.84
N ALA A 211 -1.52 5.15 10.11
CA ALA A 211 -2.54 5.81 10.91
C ALA A 211 -3.16 4.82 11.91
N ARG A 212 -3.77 5.36 12.95
CA ARG A 212 -4.60 4.62 13.89
C ARG A 212 -6.05 5.01 13.67
N CYS A 213 -6.90 4.01 13.52
CA CYS A 213 -8.34 4.23 13.55
C CYS A 213 -8.73 4.58 15.00
N SER A 214 -9.41 5.72 15.21
CA SER A 214 -9.90 6.10 16.54
C SER A 214 -11.01 5.16 16.98
N ASP A 215 -11.13 4.98 18.28
CA ASP A 215 -12.23 4.24 18.92
C ASP A 215 -13.56 4.96 18.74
#